data_19c94aa5a9ff87c47c1979bdde3d4e29
#
_entry.id   19c94aa5a9ff87c47c1979bdde3d4e29
#
_cell.length_a   1.000
_cell.length_b   1.000
_cell.length_c   1.000
_cell.angle_alpha   90.00
_cell.angle_beta   90.00
_cell.angle_gamma   90.00
#
_symmetry.space_group_name_H-M   'P 1'
#
loop_
_entity.id
_entity.type
_entity.pdbx_description
1 polymer ?
#
loop_
_entity_poly.entity_id
_entity_poly.type
_entity_poly.pdbx_seq_one_letter_code
_entity_poly.pdbx_strand_id
1 'polypeptide(L)'
;MKTKFLLLVIALSFFSNLKAQSYNDLWKDVNENLENNLPKSADAILDEIEQKAVKENNQKELLKSYLYRFKIFELSEEEAVEASIDFATENITNLQEPERAIFNLAIASLYENRQQTIDNRQQTSSIESWENALSDIESLQKNTTESYKDI
;
A
#
# COMPACT_ATOMS: atom_id res chain seq x y z
N MET A 1 19.01 -44.22 -13.96
CA MET A 1 17.72 -43.53 -13.97
C MET A 1 17.16 -43.23 -12.58
N LYS A 2 17.31 -44.12 -11.59
CA LYS A 2 16.78 -43.93 -10.22
C LYS A 2 17.37 -42.76 -9.43
N THR A 3 18.68 -42.48 -9.61
CA THR A 3 19.37 -41.37 -8.94
C THR A 3 18.91 -39.98 -9.40
N LYS A 4 18.59 -39.78 -10.70
CA LYS A 4 18.09 -38.51 -11.23
C LYS A 4 16.66 -38.22 -10.76
N PHE A 5 15.83 -39.25 -10.57
CA PHE A 5 14.48 -39.11 -10.04
C PHE A 5 14.49 -38.71 -8.55
N LEU A 6 15.43 -39.29 -7.77
CA LEU A 6 15.60 -38.95 -6.36
C LEU A 6 16.01 -37.51 -6.15
N LEU A 7 16.92 -36.98 -6.98
CA LEU A 7 17.34 -35.57 -6.92
C LEU A 7 16.20 -34.59 -7.28
N LEU A 8 15.32 -34.98 -8.22
CA LEU A 8 14.14 -34.18 -8.58
C LEU A 8 13.15 -34.08 -7.42
N VAL A 9 12.92 -35.21 -6.71
CA VAL A 9 11.99 -35.25 -5.56
C VAL A 9 12.54 -34.41 -4.37
N ILE A 10 13.85 -34.46 -4.14
CA ILE A 10 14.50 -33.64 -3.11
C ILE A 10 14.43 -32.16 -3.47
N ALA A 11 14.63 -31.76 -4.74
CA ALA A 11 14.49 -30.37 -5.16
C ALA A 11 13.06 -29.85 -4.99
N LEU A 12 12.04 -30.67 -5.28
CA LEU A 12 10.63 -30.32 -5.09
C LEU A 12 10.24 -30.14 -3.60
N SER A 13 10.87 -30.87 -2.69
CA SER A 13 10.59 -30.75 -1.25
C SER A 13 11.19 -29.48 -0.61
N PHE A 14 12.19 -28.85 -1.21
CA PHE A 14 12.72 -27.58 -0.74
C PHE A 14 11.82 -26.38 -1.06
N PHE A 15 10.95 -26.48 -2.07
CA PHE A 15 10.01 -25.41 -2.41
C PHE A 15 8.77 -25.36 -1.53
N SER A 16 8.52 -26.36 -0.69
CA SER A 16 7.27 -26.49 0.09
C SER A 16 7.26 -25.73 1.42
N ASN A 17 8.35 -25.06 1.83
CA ASN A 17 8.47 -24.42 3.14
C ASN A 17 8.62 -22.88 3.10
N LEU A 18 8.35 -22.24 1.97
CA LEU A 18 8.10 -20.80 2.03
C LEU A 18 6.71 -20.62 2.66
N LYS A 19 6.66 -20.52 3.98
CA LYS A 19 5.49 -19.97 4.67
C LYS A 19 5.26 -18.59 4.05
N ALA A 20 4.19 -18.45 3.28
CA ALA A 20 3.78 -17.13 2.83
C ALA A 20 3.58 -16.26 4.07
N GLN A 21 4.34 -15.18 4.17
CA GLN A 21 4.24 -14.25 5.28
C GLN A 21 2.81 -13.74 5.37
N SER A 22 2.27 -13.62 6.57
CA SER A 22 0.92 -13.10 6.77
C SER A 22 0.89 -11.58 6.47
N TYR A 23 -0.27 -11.04 6.12
CA TYR A 23 -0.39 -9.58 5.97
C TYR A 23 0.03 -8.85 7.24
N ASN A 24 -0.33 -9.36 8.41
CA ASN A 24 0.06 -8.75 9.69
C ASN A 24 1.57 -8.66 9.87
N ASP A 25 2.32 -9.70 9.48
CA ASP A 25 3.78 -9.69 9.56
C ASP A 25 4.36 -8.67 8.55
N LEU A 26 3.86 -8.67 7.31
CA LEU A 26 4.29 -7.71 6.28
C LEU A 26 4.01 -6.26 6.71
N TRP A 27 2.81 -5.96 7.22
CA TRP A 27 2.47 -4.62 7.71
C TRP A 27 3.31 -4.20 8.91
N LYS A 28 3.63 -5.13 9.81
CA LYS A 28 4.55 -4.86 10.90
C LYS A 28 5.91 -4.43 10.36
N ASP A 29 6.44 -5.17 9.39
CA ASP A 29 7.74 -4.87 8.77
C ASP A 29 7.71 -3.52 8.02
N VAL A 30 6.61 -3.19 7.31
CA VAL A 30 6.41 -1.85 6.70
C VAL A 30 6.52 -0.75 7.75
N ASN A 31 5.74 -0.88 8.85
CA ASN A 31 5.71 0.14 9.89
C ASN A 31 7.08 0.29 10.59
N GLU A 32 7.75 -0.81 10.93
CA GLU A 32 9.09 -0.80 11.52
C GLU A 32 10.10 -0.09 10.60
N ASN A 33 10.03 -0.30 9.28
CA ASN A 33 10.91 0.39 8.34
C ASN A 33 10.60 1.88 8.26
N LEU A 34 9.33 2.28 8.25
CA LEU A 34 8.94 3.70 8.25
C LEU A 34 9.36 4.41 9.54
N GLU A 35 9.18 3.78 10.70
CA GLU A 35 9.63 4.30 12.01
C GLU A 35 11.15 4.49 12.05
N ASN A 36 11.90 3.62 11.39
CA ASN A 36 13.35 3.71 11.26
C ASN A 36 13.82 4.63 10.12
N ASN A 37 12.92 5.37 9.49
CA ASN A 37 13.21 6.25 8.35
C ASN A 37 13.88 5.53 7.17
N LEU A 38 13.38 4.34 6.84
CA LEU A 38 13.83 3.49 5.75
C LEU A 38 12.71 3.32 4.67
N PRO A 39 12.29 4.41 4.00
CA PRO A 39 11.15 4.35 3.06
C PRO A 39 11.36 3.37 1.91
N LYS A 40 12.59 3.25 1.38
CA LYS A 40 12.89 2.29 0.29
C LYS A 40 12.73 0.82 0.71
N SER A 41 13.02 0.51 1.97
CA SER A 41 12.81 -0.84 2.49
C SER A 41 11.33 -1.12 2.72
N ALA A 42 10.58 -0.14 3.22
CA ALA A 42 9.13 -0.22 3.33
C ALA A 42 8.46 -0.39 1.96
N ASP A 43 8.93 0.35 0.96
CA ASP A 43 8.46 0.27 -0.43
C ASP A 43 8.58 -1.14 -1.03
N ALA A 44 9.73 -1.78 -0.83
CA ALA A 44 9.93 -3.16 -1.28
C ALA A 44 8.96 -4.15 -0.63
N ILE A 45 8.57 -3.93 0.63
CA ILE A 45 7.59 -4.78 1.32
C ILE A 45 6.17 -4.48 0.81
N LEU A 46 5.86 -3.23 0.44
CA LEU A 46 4.58 -2.91 -0.21
C LEU A 46 4.43 -3.65 -1.53
N ASP A 47 5.51 -3.81 -2.33
CA ASP A 47 5.47 -4.63 -3.54
C ASP A 47 5.05 -6.08 -3.25
N GLU A 48 5.54 -6.66 -2.14
CA GLU A 48 5.15 -8.01 -1.74
C GLU A 48 3.67 -8.09 -1.33
N ILE A 49 3.20 -7.08 -0.57
CA ILE A 49 1.79 -6.97 -0.17
C ILE A 49 0.90 -6.86 -1.41
N GLU A 50 1.23 -5.99 -2.35
CA GLU A 50 0.46 -5.78 -3.59
C GLU A 50 0.39 -7.04 -4.43
N GLN A 51 1.52 -7.70 -4.67
CA GLN A 51 1.55 -8.96 -5.42
C GLN A 51 0.70 -10.04 -4.75
N LYS A 52 0.77 -10.14 -3.42
CA LYS A 52 -0.04 -11.08 -2.64
C LYS A 52 -1.52 -10.71 -2.71
N ALA A 53 -1.86 -9.43 -2.55
CA ALA A 53 -3.24 -8.93 -2.59
C ALA A 53 -3.89 -9.16 -3.95
N VAL A 54 -3.19 -8.89 -5.04
CA VAL A 54 -3.66 -9.17 -6.40
C VAL A 54 -3.90 -10.68 -6.59
N LYS A 55 -2.94 -11.51 -6.17
CA LYS A 55 -3.05 -12.97 -6.28
C LYS A 55 -4.23 -13.56 -5.51
N GLU A 56 -4.52 -13.00 -4.34
CA GLU A 56 -5.59 -13.45 -3.44
C GLU A 56 -6.91 -12.71 -3.68
N ASN A 57 -6.94 -11.76 -4.63
CA ASN A 57 -8.06 -10.83 -4.89
C ASN A 57 -8.50 -10.10 -3.62
N ASN A 58 -7.53 -9.72 -2.79
CA ASN A 58 -7.78 -9.00 -1.54
C ASN A 58 -7.72 -7.48 -1.78
N GLN A 59 -8.85 -6.91 -2.18
CA GLN A 59 -8.96 -5.50 -2.56
C GLN A 59 -8.64 -4.54 -1.41
N LYS A 60 -8.92 -4.93 -0.17
CA LYS A 60 -8.63 -4.12 1.02
C LYS A 60 -7.13 -3.94 1.24
N GLU A 61 -6.37 -5.03 1.17
CA GLU A 61 -4.93 -4.98 1.32
C GLU A 61 -4.28 -4.23 0.14
N LEU A 62 -4.85 -4.38 -1.06
CA LEU A 62 -4.40 -3.64 -2.24
C LEU A 62 -4.65 -2.13 -2.09
N LEU A 63 -5.83 -1.72 -1.65
CA LEU A 63 -6.14 -0.31 -1.36
C LEU A 63 -5.20 0.25 -0.29
N LYS A 64 -5.03 -0.49 0.82
CA LYS A 64 -4.17 -0.07 1.91
C LYS A 64 -2.72 0.13 1.45
N SER A 65 -2.18 -0.78 0.63
CA SER A 65 -0.82 -0.63 0.09
C SER A 65 -0.69 0.62 -0.77
N TYR A 66 -1.69 0.93 -1.61
CA TYR A 66 -1.70 2.13 -2.45
C TYR A 66 -1.70 3.42 -1.62
N LEU A 67 -2.46 3.46 -0.53
CA LEU A 67 -2.47 4.61 0.38
C LEU A 67 -1.11 4.78 1.10
N TYR A 68 -0.46 3.68 1.47
CA TYR A 68 0.87 3.72 2.07
C TYR A 68 1.96 4.16 1.07
N ARG A 69 1.78 3.91 -0.25
CA ARG A 69 2.68 4.44 -1.30
C ARG A 69 2.73 5.96 -1.27
N PHE A 70 1.63 6.64 -1.06
CA PHE A 70 1.61 8.09 -0.96
C PHE A 70 2.51 8.58 0.19
N LYS A 71 2.43 7.93 1.36
CA LYS A 71 3.32 8.24 2.48
C LYS A 71 4.80 8.00 2.15
N ILE A 72 5.10 6.97 1.36
CA ILE A 72 6.49 6.70 0.92
C ILE A 72 6.97 7.79 -0.05
N PHE A 73 6.15 8.19 -1.02
CA PHE A 73 6.52 9.27 -1.93
C PHE A 73 6.81 10.55 -1.15
N GLU A 74 6.01 10.88 -0.15
CA GLU A 74 6.22 12.04 0.69
C GLU A 74 7.56 12.01 1.45
N LEU A 75 8.03 10.85 1.85
CA LEU A 75 9.31 10.68 2.55
C LEU A 75 10.52 10.59 1.62
N SER A 76 10.33 10.33 0.33
CA SER A 76 11.42 9.98 -0.60
C SER A 76 11.48 10.80 -1.87
N GLU A 77 10.40 11.49 -2.27
CA GLU A 77 10.29 12.21 -3.53
C GLU A 77 10.22 13.72 -3.30
N GLU A 78 10.93 14.49 -4.14
CA GLU A 78 10.90 15.96 -4.09
C GLU A 78 9.53 16.50 -4.54
N GLU A 79 8.90 15.84 -5.53
CA GLU A 79 7.58 16.15 -6.07
C GLU A 79 6.55 15.08 -5.65
N ALA A 80 6.41 14.86 -4.34
CA ALA A 80 5.62 13.77 -3.76
C ALA A 80 4.14 13.77 -4.19
N VAL A 81 3.54 14.94 -4.36
CA VAL A 81 2.13 15.07 -4.78
C VAL A 81 1.97 14.61 -6.22
N GLU A 82 2.86 15.03 -7.11
CA GLU A 82 2.87 14.64 -8.52
C GLU A 82 3.10 13.13 -8.65
N ALA A 83 4.10 12.59 -7.97
CA ALA A 83 4.36 11.16 -7.94
C ALA A 83 3.16 10.35 -7.44
N SER A 84 2.46 10.87 -6.43
CA SER A 84 1.23 10.25 -5.90
C SER A 84 0.08 10.27 -6.90
N ILE A 85 -0.11 11.38 -7.62
CA ILE A 85 -1.16 11.52 -8.64
C ILE A 85 -0.87 10.59 -9.83
N ASP A 86 0.36 10.53 -10.30
CA ASP A 86 0.77 9.66 -11.41
C ASP A 86 0.55 8.20 -11.04
N PHE A 87 1.06 7.76 -9.88
CA PHE A 87 0.84 6.41 -9.35
C PHE A 87 -0.66 6.08 -9.26
N ALA A 88 -1.45 7.00 -8.69
CA ALA A 88 -2.88 6.77 -8.50
C ALA A 88 -3.62 6.62 -9.84
N THR A 89 -3.30 7.46 -10.82
CA THR A 89 -3.91 7.42 -12.14
C THR A 89 -3.61 6.10 -12.86
N GLU A 90 -2.41 5.58 -12.72
CA GLU A 90 -2.01 4.31 -13.33
C GLU A 90 -2.67 3.09 -12.65
N ASN A 91 -2.91 3.16 -11.33
CA ASN A 91 -3.28 2.00 -10.54
C ASN A 91 -4.75 1.92 -10.15
N ILE A 92 -5.54 3.00 -10.29
CA ILE A 92 -6.95 3.03 -9.88
C ILE A 92 -7.81 1.93 -10.52
N THR A 93 -7.50 1.54 -11.75
CA THR A 93 -8.24 0.49 -12.47
C THR A 93 -8.02 -0.91 -11.92
N ASN A 94 -7.00 -1.12 -11.10
CA ASN A 94 -6.73 -2.38 -10.44
C ASN A 94 -7.66 -2.63 -9.24
N LEU A 95 -8.30 -1.55 -8.74
CA LEU A 95 -9.24 -1.62 -7.63
C LEU A 95 -10.67 -1.85 -8.13
N GLN A 96 -11.43 -2.63 -7.34
CA GLN A 96 -12.85 -2.86 -7.54
C GLN A 96 -13.67 -1.99 -6.56
N GLU A 97 -14.98 -1.89 -6.77
CA GLU A 97 -15.85 -1.24 -5.79
C GLU A 97 -16.02 -2.16 -4.55
N PRO A 98 -16.06 -1.58 -3.35
CA PRO A 98 -16.06 -0.15 -3.01
C PRO A 98 -14.67 0.50 -2.85
N GLU A 99 -13.58 -0.24 -2.87
CA GLU A 99 -12.21 0.23 -2.61
C GLU A 99 -11.79 1.30 -3.63
N ARG A 100 -12.22 1.17 -4.87
CA ARG A 100 -11.97 2.18 -5.90
C ARG A 100 -12.62 3.53 -5.58
N ALA A 101 -13.82 3.53 -5.01
CA ALA A 101 -14.48 4.76 -4.58
C ALA A 101 -13.71 5.45 -3.45
N ILE A 102 -13.19 4.68 -2.49
CA ILE A 102 -12.36 5.21 -1.38
C ILE A 102 -11.06 5.80 -1.94
N PHE A 103 -10.42 5.11 -2.88
CA PHE A 103 -9.20 5.59 -3.51
C PHE A 103 -9.41 6.88 -4.31
N ASN A 104 -10.57 7.03 -4.98
CA ASN A 104 -10.95 8.27 -5.65
C ASN A 104 -11.03 9.47 -4.69
N LEU A 105 -11.51 9.26 -3.46
CA LEU A 105 -11.54 10.31 -2.43
C LEU A 105 -10.12 10.74 -2.03
N ALA A 106 -9.21 9.79 -1.88
CA ALA A 106 -7.81 10.09 -1.60
C ALA A 106 -7.15 10.87 -2.75
N ILE A 107 -7.42 10.50 -4.00
CA ILE A 107 -6.96 11.24 -5.18
C ILE A 107 -7.51 12.67 -5.19
N ALA A 108 -8.78 12.86 -4.89
CA ALA A 108 -9.39 14.20 -4.81
C ALA A 108 -8.66 15.08 -3.79
N SER A 109 -8.32 14.53 -2.62
CA SER A 109 -7.54 15.23 -1.60
C SER A 109 -6.13 15.63 -2.08
N LEU A 110 -5.48 14.79 -2.91
CA LEU A 110 -4.19 15.15 -3.53
C LEU A 110 -4.32 16.37 -4.44
N TYR A 111 -5.35 16.42 -5.26
CA TYR A 111 -5.60 17.57 -6.15
C TYR A 111 -5.89 18.85 -5.37
N GLU A 112 -6.64 18.76 -4.27
CA GLU A 112 -6.89 19.91 -3.40
C GLU A 112 -5.59 20.42 -2.76
N ASN A 113 -4.75 19.53 -2.24
CA ASN A 113 -3.45 19.88 -1.68
C ASN A 113 -2.52 20.51 -2.72
N ARG A 114 -2.50 19.99 -3.95
CA ARG A 114 -1.76 20.57 -5.07
C ARG A 114 -2.20 21.99 -5.35
N GLN A 115 -3.51 22.23 -5.40
CA GLN A 115 -4.07 23.58 -5.64
C GLN A 115 -3.65 24.55 -4.53
N GLN A 116 -3.75 24.15 -3.25
CA GLN A 116 -3.34 24.97 -2.11
C GLN A 116 -1.84 25.30 -2.14
N THR A 117 -1.01 24.36 -2.54
CA THR A 117 0.45 24.56 -2.68
C THR A 117 0.77 25.59 -3.75
N ILE A 118 0.05 25.57 -4.87
CA ILE A 118 0.18 26.55 -5.95
C ILE A 118 -0.26 27.94 -5.49
N ASP A 119 -1.40 28.04 -4.79
CA ASP A 119 -2.02 29.30 -4.42
C ASP A 119 -1.33 30.00 -3.24
N ASN A 120 -0.85 29.25 -2.26
CA ASN A 120 -0.40 29.83 -0.99
C ASN A 120 1.11 29.86 -0.77
N ARG A 121 1.94 29.19 -1.57
CA ARG A 121 3.39 29.03 -1.34
C ARG A 121 3.76 28.71 0.12
N GLN A 122 2.80 28.25 0.92
CA GLN A 122 3.00 27.76 2.28
C GLN A 122 2.86 26.26 2.28
N GLN A 123 3.97 25.60 2.51
CA GLN A 123 4.10 24.18 2.77
C GLN A 123 3.30 23.83 4.05
N THR A 124 2.00 23.61 3.91
CA THR A 124 1.25 22.87 4.93
C THR A 124 1.59 21.40 4.70
N SER A 125 2.14 20.72 5.71
CA SER A 125 2.67 19.37 5.53
C SER A 125 1.57 18.44 5.01
N SER A 126 1.80 17.87 3.86
CA SER A 126 0.94 16.87 3.23
C SER A 126 0.75 15.64 4.13
N ILE A 127 1.69 15.33 5.03
CA ILE A 127 1.63 14.26 6.04
C ILE A 127 0.36 14.39 6.88
N GLU A 128 0.07 15.58 7.40
CA GLU A 128 -1.11 15.81 8.24
C GLU A 128 -2.43 15.56 7.48
N SER A 129 -2.44 15.89 6.20
CA SER A 129 -3.57 15.64 5.30
C SER A 129 -3.78 14.14 5.03
N TRP A 130 -2.70 13.36 4.90
CA TRP A 130 -2.76 11.91 4.72
C TRP A 130 -3.13 11.17 6.00
N GLU A 131 -2.58 11.59 7.13
CA GLU A 131 -2.96 11.04 8.43
C GLU A 131 -4.45 11.29 8.71
N ASN A 132 -4.96 12.46 8.31
CA ASN A 132 -6.39 12.75 8.40
C ASN A 132 -7.21 11.88 7.44
N ALA A 133 -6.79 11.69 6.18
CA ALA A 133 -7.49 10.82 5.23
C ALA A 133 -7.47 9.35 5.69
N LEU A 134 -6.36 8.86 6.24
CA LEU A 134 -6.27 7.52 6.82
C LEU A 134 -7.14 7.40 8.08
N SER A 135 -7.17 8.43 8.94
CA SER A 135 -8.04 8.49 10.12
C SER A 135 -9.52 8.54 9.74
N ASP A 136 -9.88 9.25 8.68
CA ASP A 136 -11.24 9.30 8.15
C ASP A 136 -11.65 7.95 7.57
N ILE A 137 -10.76 7.23 6.89
CA ILE A 137 -10.97 5.85 6.45
C ILE A 137 -11.15 4.93 7.65
N GLU A 138 -10.33 5.06 8.70
CA GLU A 138 -10.50 4.32 9.96
C GLU A 138 -11.81 4.65 10.67
N SER A 139 -12.27 5.90 10.63
CA SER A 139 -13.54 6.33 11.21
C SER A 139 -14.74 5.82 10.41
N LEU A 140 -14.66 5.81 9.08
CA LEU A 140 -15.63 5.20 8.18
C LEU A 140 -15.72 3.69 8.41
N GLN A 141 -14.61 3.04 8.72
CA GLN A 141 -14.54 1.61 9.04
C GLN A 141 -15.21 1.26 10.36
N LYS A 142 -15.07 2.09 11.40
CA LYS A 142 -15.77 1.90 12.67
C LYS A 142 -17.29 1.96 12.53
N ASN A 143 -17.77 2.63 11.49
CA ASN A 143 -19.19 2.84 11.21
C ASN A 143 -19.75 1.96 10.10
N THR A 144 -18.93 1.25 9.37
CA THR A 144 -19.33 0.28 8.35
C THR A 144 -19.07 -1.15 8.81
N THR A 145 -19.88 -2.08 8.33
CA THR A 145 -19.91 -3.50 8.67
C THR A 145 -18.54 -4.15 8.91
N GLU A 146 -18.50 -5.21 9.73
CA GLU A 146 -17.31 -6.00 10.11
C GLU A 146 -16.31 -6.31 8.99
N SER A 147 -16.73 -6.20 7.73
CA SER A 147 -15.86 -6.48 6.57
C SER A 147 -14.77 -5.44 6.31
N TYR A 148 -14.79 -4.26 6.93
CA TYR A 148 -13.79 -3.20 6.71
C TYR A 148 -12.93 -2.89 7.94
N LYS A 149 -12.95 -3.75 8.96
CA LYS A 149 -12.26 -3.49 10.25
C LYS A 149 -10.73 -3.40 10.17
N ASP A 150 -10.13 -3.88 9.08
CA ASP A 150 -8.68 -4.10 9.00
C ASP A 150 -7.96 -3.30 7.90
N ILE A 151 -8.62 -2.28 7.31
CA ILE A 151 -7.93 -1.40 6.34
C ILE A 151 -7.16 -0.29 7.03
#